data_9cd8a5408f89e445f602dd4a056a53b0
#
_entry.id   9cd8a5408f89e445f602dd4a056a53b0
#
_cell.length_a   1.000
_cell.length_b   1.000
_cell.length_c   1.000
_cell.angle_alpha   90.00
_cell.angle_beta   90.00
_cell.angle_gamma   90.00
#
_symmetry.space_group_name_H-M   'P 1'
#
loop_
_entity.id
_entity.type
_entity.pdbx_description
1 polymer ?
#
loop_
_entity_poly.entity_id
_entity_poly.type
_entity_poly.pdbx_seq_one_letter_code
_entity_poly.pdbx_strand_id
1 'polypeptide(L)'
;DVDENANQVVTAASAMKVTGFTPDTTPPTATGFTMNLKAGEMIITFTQPVDGSSVNVDQLTLQDHATAPTDAGSYTLTAGTKSSALSTEVTITFVEADLNKIKERAFCTKTNGIDDCYLSFSATFVDDATGVDVSVQLGTAGVKATVYTADDIAPELVQFVRYNQATGEITLSFTEVVDPATFDPAKLTL
;
A
#
# COMPACT_ATOMS: atom_id res chain seq x y z
N ASP A 1 -7.45 9.39 50.88
CA ASP A 1 -8.88 9.42 51.18
C ASP A 1 -9.27 10.78 51.81
N VAL A 2 -10.50 10.92 52.24
CA VAL A 2 -11.01 12.19 52.81
C VAL A 2 -10.35 12.55 54.16
N ASP A 3 -9.65 11.64 54.81
CA ASP A 3 -8.95 11.84 56.07
C ASP A 3 -7.44 12.06 55.86
N GLU A 4 -7.00 12.37 54.65
CA GLU A 4 -5.61 12.66 54.24
C GLU A 4 -4.64 11.49 54.49
N ASN A 5 -5.15 10.24 54.60
CA ASN A 5 -4.32 9.06 54.71
C ASN A 5 -3.68 8.72 53.34
N ALA A 6 -2.38 8.48 53.33
CA ALA A 6 -1.68 8.05 52.12
C ALA A 6 -2.22 6.75 51.56
N ASN A 7 -2.36 6.65 50.29
CA ASN A 7 -2.71 5.39 49.61
C ASN A 7 -1.65 4.32 49.94
N GLN A 8 -2.10 3.11 50.19
CA GLN A 8 -1.19 1.99 50.40
C GLN A 8 -0.44 1.69 49.09
N VAL A 9 0.88 1.61 49.16
CA VAL A 9 1.71 1.25 48.03
C VAL A 9 1.54 -0.22 47.71
N VAL A 10 1.13 -0.52 46.46
CA VAL A 10 1.11 -1.88 45.91
C VAL A 10 2.46 -2.13 45.27
N THR A 11 3.27 -3.02 45.87
CA THR A 11 4.57 -3.40 45.31
C THR A 11 4.42 -4.54 44.30
N ALA A 12 5.48 -4.78 43.49
CA ALA A 12 5.48 -5.92 42.56
C ALA A 12 5.23 -7.26 43.24
N ALA A 13 5.68 -7.42 44.50
CA ALA A 13 5.48 -8.63 45.29
C ALA A 13 4.03 -8.78 45.82
N SER A 14 3.28 -7.69 45.88
CA SER A 14 1.87 -7.64 46.32
C SER A 14 0.91 -7.25 45.23
N ALA A 15 1.32 -7.36 43.96
CA ALA A 15 0.49 -7.05 42.80
C ALA A 15 -0.81 -7.85 42.81
N MET A 16 -1.92 -7.15 42.59
CA MET A 16 -3.23 -7.79 42.48
C MET A 16 -3.43 -8.41 41.12
N LYS A 17 -3.91 -9.64 41.09
CA LYS A 17 -4.27 -10.35 39.85
C LYS A 17 -5.65 -9.93 39.40
N VAL A 18 -5.80 -9.67 38.09
CA VAL A 18 -7.12 -9.48 37.47
C VAL A 18 -7.94 -10.77 37.60
N THR A 19 -9.20 -10.66 38.02
CA THR A 19 -10.10 -11.81 38.22
C THR A 19 -11.03 -12.10 37.06
N GLY A 20 -11.21 -11.12 36.15
CA GLY A 20 -11.99 -11.27 34.92
C GLY A 20 -11.29 -10.54 33.79
N PHE A 21 -11.20 -11.18 32.64
CA PHE A 21 -10.64 -10.63 31.41
C PHE A 21 -11.55 -11.01 30.24
N THR A 22 -11.96 -10.02 29.46
CA THR A 22 -12.67 -10.23 28.18
C THR A 22 -11.72 -9.77 27.09
N PRO A 23 -11.29 -10.66 26.20
CA PRO A 23 -10.41 -10.28 25.08
C PRO A 23 -11.13 -9.38 24.09
N ASP A 24 -10.39 -8.53 23.37
CA ASP A 24 -10.89 -7.86 22.19
C ASP A 24 -11.12 -8.89 21.09
N THR A 25 -12.22 -8.77 20.38
CA THR A 25 -12.61 -9.63 19.25
C THR A 25 -13.12 -8.78 18.08
N THR A 26 -12.94 -7.47 18.14
CA THR A 26 -13.43 -6.53 17.14
C THR A 26 -12.38 -6.36 16.04
N PRO A 27 -12.63 -6.81 14.80
CA PRO A 27 -11.69 -6.64 13.71
C PRO A 27 -11.44 -5.17 13.37
N PRO A 28 -10.19 -4.75 13.08
CA PRO A 28 -9.93 -3.47 12.44
C PRO A 28 -10.58 -3.40 11.06
N THR A 29 -11.00 -2.21 10.65
CA THR A 29 -11.60 -1.97 9.34
C THR A 29 -10.87 -0.82 8.67
N ALA A 30 -10.52 -0.94 7.39
CA ALA A 30 -9.95 0.16 6.63
C ALA A 30 -11.02 1.23 6.36
N THR A 31 -10.67 2.49 6.63
CA THR A 31 -11.56 3.65 6.43
C THR A 31 -11.23 4.43 5.17
N GLY A 32 -10.03 4.27 4.61
CA GLY A 32 -9.55 4.93 3.41
C GLY A 32 -8.06 4.71 3.22
N PHE A 33 -7.53 5.20 2.11
CA PHE A 33 -6.09 5.23 1.88
C PHE A 33 -5.69 6.44 1.05
N THR A 34 -4.42 6.81 1.13
CA THR A 34 -3.78 7.78 0.24
C THR A 34 -2.83 7.07 -0.70
N MET A 35 -2.75 7.53 -1.95
CA MET A 35 -1.84 7.03 -2.98
C MET A 35 -0.90 8.13 -3.44
N ASN A 36 0.39 7.87 -3.40
CA ASN A 36 1.42 8.78 -3.87
C ASN A 36 2.35 8.05 -4.86
N LEU A 37 2.01 8.12 -6.15
CA LEU A 37 2.81 7.47 -7.20
C LEU A 37 4.15 8.14 -7.44
N LYS A 38 4.30 9.43 -7.10
CA LYS A 38 5.58 10.13 -7.17
C LYS A 38 6.59 9.63 -6.14
N ALA A 39 6.11 9.35 -4.91
CA ALA A 39 6.95 8.79 -3.85
C ALA A 39 7.01 7.25 -3.92
N GLY A 40 6.13 6.60 -4.69
CA GLY A 40 6.02 5.14 -4.73
C GLY A 40 5.48 4.55 -3.44
N GLU A 41 4.50 5.21 -2.79
CA GLU A 41 3.98 4.79 -1.50
C GLU A 41 2.46 4.94 -1.39
N MET A 42 1.88 4.21 -0.46
CA MET A 42 0.51 4.37 -0.01
C MET A 42 0.42 4.33 1.52
N ILE A 43 -0.61 4.98 2.07
CA ILE A 43 -0.92 4.94 3.50
C ILE A 43 -2.37 4.50 3.65
N ILE A 44 -2.59 3.40 4.38
CA ILE A 44 -3.93 2.88 4.68
C ILE A 44 -4.29 3.27 6.11
N THR A 45 -5.50 3.80 6.32
CA THR A 45 -6.03 4.21 7.62
C THR A 45 -7.08 3.22 8.11
N PHE A 46 -7.00 2.84 9.39
CA PHE A 46 -7.89 1.86 10.04
C PHE A 46 -8.68 2.48 11.19
N THR A 47 -9.79 1.82 11.58
CA THR A 47 -10.65 2.23 12.70
C THR A 47 -9.97 2.10 14.06
N GLN A 48 -8.97 1.23 14.18
CA GLN A 48 -8.20 0.95 15.40
C GLN A 48 -6.76 0.60 15.06
N PRO A 49 -5.82 0.64 16.05
CA PRO A 49 -4.43 0.34 15.80
C PRO A 49 -4.22 -1.10 15.31
N VAL A 50 -3.43 -1.25 14.26
CA VAL A 50 -2.98 -2.52 13.70
C VAL A 50 -1.49 -2.71 13.92
N ASP A 51 -1.03 -3.96 13.97
CA ASP A 51 0.39 -4.30 14.06
C ASP A 51 1.03 -4.24 12.67
N GLY A 52 1.77 -3.18 12.38
CA GLY A 52 2.46 -3.03 11.11
C GLY A 52 3.45 -4.16 10.80
N SER A 53 3.94 -4.90 11.82
CA SER A 53 4.81 -6.06 11.61
C SER A 53 4.08 -7.25 11.00
N SER A 54 2.76 -7.39 11.25
CA SER A 54 1.90 -8.47 10.71
C SER A 54 1.48 -8.23 9.25
N VAL A 55 1.67 -7.01 8.71
CA VAL A 55 1.23 -6.67 7.33
C VAL A 55 1.81 -7.64 6.31
N ASN A 56 0.95 -8.20 5.49
CA ASN A 56 1.26 -9.11 4.40
C ASN A 56 0.92 -8.45 3.06
N VAL A 57 1.91 -7.81 2.43
CA VAL A 57 1.73 -6.93 1.27
C VAL A 57 1.13 -7.69 0.07
N ASP A 58 1.42 -8.99 -0.09
CA ASP A 58 0.92 -9.82 -1.18
C ASP A 58 -0.58 -10.17 -1.06
N GLN A 59 -1.23 -9.77 0.03
CA GLN A 59 -2.67 -9.90 0.23
C GLN A 59 -3.45 -8.64 -0.19
N LEU A 60 -2.75 -7.61 -0.69
CA LEU A 60 -3.33 -6.34 -1.08
C LEU A 60 -3.42 -6.23 -2.59
N THR A 61 -4.62 -5.88 -3.10
CA THR A 61 -4.90 -5.70 -4.52
C THR A 61 -5.38 -4.28 -4.78
N LEU A 62 -4.72 -3.57 -5.70
CA LEU A 62 -5.20 -2.32 -6.27
C LEU A 62 -6.15 -2.61 -7.44
N GLN A 63 -7.16 -1.77 -7.62
CA GLN A 63 -8.18 -1.95 -8.66
C GLN A 63 -8.73 -0.62 -9.16
N ASP A 64 -9.20 -0.61 -10.42
CA ASP A 64 -9.71 0.58 -11.11
C ASP A 64 -11.17 0.91 -10.78
N HIS A 65 -11.92 -0.04 -10.22
CA HIS A 65 -13.35 0.11 -9.88
C HIS A 65 -13.65 -0.38 -8.48
N ALA A 66 -14.70 0.19 -7.87
CA ALA A 66 -15.18 -0.23 -6.56
C ALA A 66 -15.72 -1.67 -6.57
N THR A 67 -16.25 -2.14 -7.71
CA THR A 67 -16.92 -3.43 -7.82
C THR A 67 -16.38 -4.24 -8.99
N ALA A 68 -16.06 -5.52 -8.74
CA ALA A 68 -15.71 -6.53 -9.73
C ALA A 68 -14.71 -6.03 -10.81
N PRO A 69 -13.49 -5.64 -10.43
CA PRO A 69 -12.48 -5.27 -11.40
C PRO A 69 -12.21 -6.44 -12.34
N THR A 70 -11.88 -6.15 -13.59
CA THR A 70 -11.35 -7.15 -14.52
C THR A 70 -9.91 -7.50 -14.16
N ASP A 71 -9.37 -8.61 -14.66
CA ASP A 71 -7.95 -8.93 -14.46
C ASP A 71 -7.00 -7.82 -14.95
N ALA A 72 -7.40 -7.11 -16.00
CA ALA A 72 -6.64 -5.96 -16.50
C ALA A 72 -6.74 -4.72 -15.60
N GLY A 73 -7.88 -4.56 -14.90
CA GLY A 73 -8.17 -3.46 -14.00
C GLY A 73 -7.83 -3.76 -12.53
N SER A 74 -7.03 -4.78 -12.24
CA SER A 74 -6.59 -5.11 -10.88
C SER A 74 -5.12 -5.55 -10.86
N TYR A 75 -4.44 -5.31 -9.74
CA TYR A 75 -3.06 -5.73 -9.53
C TYR A 75 -2.82 -6.04 -8.06
N THR A 76 -2.44 -7.27 -7.76
CA THR A 76 -2.01 -7.68 -6.42
C THR A 76 -0.53 -7.38 -6.28
N LEU A 77 -0.16 -6.67 -5.20
CA LEU A 77 1.24 -6.35 -4.92
C LEU A 77 2.02 -7.65 -4.68
N THR A 78 3.29 -7.63 -5.06
CA THR A 78 4.17 -8.81 -4.89
C THR A 78 5.13 -8.65 -3.73
N ALA A 79 5.48 -7.41 -3.38
CA ALA A 79 6.40 -7.06 -2.30
C ALA A 79 6.27 -5.58 -1.92
N GLY A 80 6.97 -5.19 -0.86
CA GLY A 80 7.04 -3.80 -0.41
C GLY A 80 7.67 -3.70 0.96
N THR A 81 8.20 -2.52 1.29
CA THR A 81 8.53 -2.21 2.67
C THR A 81 7.31 -1.63 3.37
N LYS A 82 7.17 -1.90 4.66
CA LYS A 82 6.00 -1.54 5.45
C LYS A 82 6.43 -0.92 6.77
N SER A 83 5.61 -0.01 7.32
CA SER A 83 5.76 0.43 8.69
C SER A 83 5.56 -0.77 9.64
N SER A 84 6.36 -0.85 10.70
CA SER A 84 6.30 -1.98 11.67
C SER A 84 5.71 -1.58 13.02
N ALA A 85 5.39 -0.30 13.21
CA ALA A 85 4.83 0.20 14.46
C ALA A 85 3.34 -0.17 14.60
N LEU A 86 2.88 -0.29 15.83
CA LEU A 86 1.45 -0.32 16.16
C LEU A 86 0.86 1.06 15.88
N SER A 87 -0.08 1.15 14.94
CA SER A 87 -0.66 2.43 14.49
C SER A 87 -2.02 2.24 13.84
N THR A 88 -2.82 3.30 13.80
CA THR A 88 -4.03 3.36 12.95
C THR A 88 -3.70 3.60 11.48
N GLU A 89 -2.43 3.81 11.14
CA GLU A 89 -1.96 4.02 9.79
C GLU A 89 -0.83 3.04 9.46
N VAL A 90 -0.91 2.43 8.28
CA VAL A 90 0.15 1.58 7.71
C VAL A 90 0.65 2.21 6.43
N THR A 91 1.95 2.51 6.38
CA THR A 91 2.63 2.95 5.17
C THR A 91 3.22 1.74 4.46
N ILE A 92 2.97 1.63 3.15
CA ILE A 92 3.57 0.63 2.27
C ILE A 92 4.34 1.40 1.19
N THR A 93 5.63 1.12 1.05
CA THR A 93 6.46 1.62 -0.06
C THR A 93 6.60 0.51 -1.09
N PHE A 94 6.23 0.78 -2.31
CA PHE A 94 6.25 -0.19 -3.41
C PHE A 94 7.69 -0.56 -3.79
N VAL A 95 7.88 -1.81 -4.20
CA VAL A 95 9.07 -2.15 -4.99
C VAL A 95 8.92 -1.60 -6.40
N GLU A 96 10.04 -1.30 -7.07
CA GLU A 96 10.04 -0.73 -8.41
C GLU A 96 9.22 -1.56 -9.41
N ALA A 97 9.28 -2.88 -9.32
CA ALA A 97 8.53 -3.78 -10.20
C ALA A 97 7.01 -3.59 -10.07
N ASP A 98 6.50 -3.45 -8.83
CA ASP A 98 5.08 -3.22 -8.56
C ASP A 98 4.67 -1.81 -8.99
N LEU A 99 5.49 -0.80 -8.70
CA LEU A 99 5.23 0.59 -9.11
C LEU A 99 5.13 0.70 -10.64
N ASN A 100 6.04 0.05 -11.38
CA ASN A 100 6.01 0.01 -12.84
C ASN A 100 4.75 -0.70 -13.37
N LYS A 101 4.29 -1.78 -12.70
CA LYS A 101 3.04 -2.47 -13.07
C LYS A 101 1.79 -1.64 -12.80
N ILE A 102 1.76 -0.88 -11.70
CA ILE A 102 0.68 0.07 -11.40
C ILE A 102 0.59 1.13 -12.51
N LYS A 103 1.73 1.69 -12.90
CA LYS A 103 1.80 2.70 -13.99
C LYS A 103 1.41 2.11 -15.35
N GLU A 104 1.88 0.90 -15.68
CA GLU A 104 1.57 0.18 -16.94
C GLU A 104 0.07 -0.11 -17.08
N ARG A 105 -0.61 -0.48 -15.98
CA ARG A 105 -2.03 -0.80 -15.98
C ARG A 105 -2.94 0.42 -15.98
N ALA A 106 -2.39 1.60 -15.79
CA ALA A 106 -3.05 2.90 -15.89
C ALA A 106 -4.28 3.07 -14.98
N PHE A 107 -4.32 2.41 -13.82
CA PHE A 107 -5.25 2.78 -12.74
C PHE A 107 -4.54 3.66 -11.71
N CYS A 108 -5.31 4.38 -10.88
CA CYS A 108 -4.79 5.49 -10.08
C CYS A 108 -4.03 6.48 -10.98
N THR A 109 -4.67 6.93 -12.07
CA THR A 109 -4.00 7.73 -13.09
C THR A 109 -4.04 9.23 -12.82
N LYS A 110 -3.16 9.98 -13.49
CA LYS A 110 -3.19 11.44 -13.47
C LYS A 110 -4.50 12.01 -14.03
N THR A 111 -5.14 11.32 -14.97
CA THR A 111 -6.36 11.78 -15.64
C THR A 111 -7.59 11.58 -14.75
N ASN A 112 -7.71 10.41 -14.12
CA ASN A 112 -8.89 10.03 -13.33
C ASN A 112 -8.67 10.28 -11.83
N GLY A 113 -7.42 10.40 -11.39
CA GLY A 113 -7.08 10.69 -10.00
C GLY A 113 -7.55 9.59 -9.05
N ILE A 114 -8.45 9.95 -8.13
CA ILE A 114 -9.02 9.01 -7.16
C ILE A 114 -10.20 8.21 -7.71
N ASP A 115 -10.71 8.51 -8.90
CA ASP A 115 -11.94 7.90 -9.42
C ASP A 115 -11.71 6.48 -9.95
N ASP A 116 -10.47 6.12 -10.28
CA ASP A 116 -10.04 4.78 -10.68
C ASP A 116 -9.03 4.16 -9.70
N CYS A 117 -9.08 4.59 -8.43
CA CYS A 117 -8.10 4.17 -7.43
C CYS A 117 -8.79 3.56 -6.21
N TYR A 118 -8.84 2.24 -6.17
CA TYR A 118 -9.45 1.45 -5.12
C TYR A 118 -8.50 0.37 -4.63
N LEU A 119 -8.73 -0.13 -3.40
CA LEU A 119 -8.01 -1.27 -2.86
C LEU A 119 -8.95 -2.33 -2.30
N SER A 120 -8.50 -3.56 -2.31
CA SER A 120 -9.10 -4.70 -1.63
C SER A 120 -8.00 -5.56 -0.99
N PHE A 121 -8.36 -6.36 0.01
CA PHE A 121 -7.43 -7.24 0.71
C PHE A 121 -8.15 -8.39 1.43
N SER A 122 -7.43 -9.47 1.71
CA SER A 122 -7.92 -10.59 2.51
C SER A 122 -7.85 -10.30 4.01
N ALA A 123 -8.47 -11.16 4.84
CA ALA A 123 -8.37 -11.07 6.29
C ALA A 123 -6.92 -11.18 6.80
N THR A 124 -6.08 -11.95 6.10
CA THR A 124 -4.67 -12.17 6.47
C THR A 124 -3.74 -11.03 6.05
N PHE A 125 -4.29 -9.87 5.66
CA PHE A 125 -3.50 -8.70 5.29
C PHE A 125 -2.78 -8.09 6.49
N VAL A 126 -3.48 -7.91 7.61
CA VAL A 126 -2.91 -7.32 8.83
C VAL A 126 -3.74 -7.70 10.06
N ASP A 127 -3.11 -7.83 11.21
CA ASP A 127 -3.74 -8.07 12.51
C ASP A 127 -3.71 -6.82 13.37
N ASP A 128 -4.59 -6.76 14.36
CA ASP A 128 -4.49 -5.78 15.43
C ASP A 128 -3.43 -6.16 16.48
N ALA A 129 -3.30 -5.33 17.53
CA ALA A 129 -2.37 -5.57 18.64
C ALA A 129 -2.65 -6.85 19.43
N THR A 130 -3.84 -7.43 19.32
CA THR A 130 -4.28 -8.63 20.04
C THR A 130 -4.30 -9.89 19.18
N GLY A 131 -3.95 -9.74 17.88
CA GLY A 131 -3.93 -10.83 16.90
C GLY A 131 -5.30 -11.09 16.28
N VAL A 132 -6.20 -10.11 16.25
CA VAL A 132 -7.47 -10.18 15.52
C VAL A 132 -7.25 -9.71 14.10
N ASP A 133 -7.55 -10.58 13.13
CA ASP A 133 -7.44 -10.29 11.70
C ASP A 133 -8.29 -9.07 11.29
N VAL A 134 -7.81 -8.29 10.31
CA VAL A 134 -8.58 -7.21 9.70
C VAL A 134 -9.87 -7.72 9.04
N SER A 135 -10.93 -6.93 9.07
CA SER A 135 -12.14 -7.20 8.27
C SER A 135 -11.79 -7.24 6.78
N VAL A 136 -12.15 -8.33 6.10
CA VAL A 136 -11.90 -8.51 4.66
C VAL A 136 -12.48 -7.33 3.87
N GLN A 137 -11.68 -6.76 2.99
CA GLN A 137 -12.12 -5.79 2.01
C GLN A 137 -12.22 -6.48 0.65
N LEU A 138 -13.44 -6.86 0.28
CA LEU A 138 -13.68 -7.61 -0.96
C LEU A 138 -13.43 -6.74 -2.20
N GLY A 139 -12.92 -7.34 -3.27
CA GLY A 139 -12.79 -6.69 -4.58
C GLY A 139 -14.12 -6.21 -5.19
N THR A 140 -15.26 -6.72 -4.69
CA THR A 140 -16.60 -6.26 -5.07
C THR A 140 -17.08 -5.04 -4.27
N ALA A 141 -16.29 -4.56 -3.33
CA ALA A 141 -16.57 -3.41 -2.47
C ALA A 141 -15.28 -2.67 -2.09
N GLY A 142 -14.41 -2.42 -3.08
CA GLY A 142 -13.11 -1.79 -2.89
C GLY A 142 -13.18 -0.46 -2.16
N VAL A 143 -12.23 -0.21 -1.25
CA VAL A 143 -12.06 1.09 -0.57
C VAL A 143 -11.48 2.07 -1.57
N LYS A 144 -12.09 3.25 -1.72
CA LYS A 144 -11.61 4.31 -2.60
C LYS A 144 -10.48 5.09 -1.95
N ALA A 145 -9.49 5.52 -2.76
CA ALA A 145 -8.48 6.47 -2.32
C ALA A 145 -9.13 7.79 -1.87
N THR A 146 -8.62 8.37 -0.79
CA THR A 146 -9.06 9.68 -0.27
C THR A 146 -8.20 10.81 -0.79
N VAL A 147 -6.93 10.54 -1.06
CA VAL A 147 -5.96 11.47 -1.64
C VAL A 147 -5.13 10.75 -2.69
N TYR A 148 -4.84 11.44 -3.77
CA TYR A 148 -3.98 10.94 -4.85
C TYR A 148 -2.94 11.99 -5.23
N THR A 149 -1.67 11.57 -5.27
CA THR A 149 -0.55 12.35 -5.81
C THR A 149 -0.03 11.65 -7.06
N ALA A 150 -0.21 12.28 -8.20
CA ALA A 150 0.26 11.75 -9.47
C ALA A 150 1.80 11.71 -9.53
N ASP A 151 2.33 10.79 -10.30
CA ASP A 151 3.70 10.88 -10.76
C ASP A 151 3.83 11.97 -11.82
N ASP A 152 4.68 12.94 -11.56
CA ASP A 152 5.01 14.06 -12.45
C ASP A 152 6.50 14.06 -12.83
N ILE A 153 7.23 12.99 -12.48
CA ILE A 153 8.64 12.80 -12.84
C ILE A 153 8.70 12.24 -14.26
N ALA A 154 9.45 12.89 -15.12
CA ALA A 154 9.64 12.40 -16.48
C ALA A 154 10.67 11.27 -16.52
N PRO A 155 10.46 10.22 -17.35
CA PRO A 155 11.46 9.18 -17.53
C PRO A 155 12.75 9.75 -18.11
N GLU A 156 13.88 9.36 -17.55
CA GLU A 156 15.21 9.74 -18.04
C GLU A 156 15.90 8.53 -18.68
N LEU A 157 16.61 8.77 -19.80
CA LEU A 157 17.45 7.74 -20.43
C LEU A 157 18.67 7.47 -19.54
N VAL A 158 18.75 6.26 -18.98
CA VAL A 158 19.85 5.83 -18.11
C VAL A 158 21.02 5.27 -18.93
N GLN A 159 20.69 4.45 -19.93
CA GLN A 159 21.71 3.70 -20.65
C GLN A 159 21.28 3.36 -22.07
N PHE A 160 22.24 3.48 -22.99
CA PHE A 160 22.23 2.83 -24.29
C PHE A 160 22.81 1.41 -24.09
N VAL A 161 21.91 0.43 -23.95
CA VAL A 161 22.27 -0.92 -23.49
C VAL A 161 22.93 -1.72 -24.60
N ARG A 162 22.36 -1.66 -25.82
CA ARG A 162 22.81 -2.48 -26.96
C ARG A 162 22.44 -1.86 -28.28
N TYR A 163 23.33 -2.03 -29.24
CA TYR A 163 23.08 -1.90 -30.67
C TYR A 163 23.39 -3.19 -31.40
N ASN A 164 22.44 -3.75 -32.10
CA ASN A 164 22.61 -4.92 -32.94
C ASN A 164 22.59 -4.50 -34.40
N GLN A 165 23.77 -4.36 -34.99
CA GLN A 165 23.92 -3.91 -36.39
C GLN A 165 23.32 -4.89 -37.40
N ALA A 166 23.24 -6.21 -37.09
CA ALA A 166 22.69 -7.21 -38.00
C ALA A 166 21.17 -7.14 -38.12
N THR A 167 20.49 -6.75 -37.03
CA THR A 167 19.02 -6.62 -36.99
C THR A 167 18.54 -5.17 -37.01
N GLY A 168 19.44 -4.21 -36.84
CA GLY A 168 19.09 -2.79 -36.68
C GLY A 168 18.43 -2.45 -35.34
N GLU A 169 18.51 -3.34 -34.34
CA GLU A 169 17.86 -3.15 -33.06
C GLU A 169 18.71 -2.29 -32.11
N ILE A 170 18.02 -1.43 -31.40
CA ILE A 170 18.55 -0.60 -30.31
C ILE A 170 17.82 -0.95 -29.02
N THR A 171 18.57 -1.16 -27.92
CA THR A 171 18.01 -1.33 -26.58
C THR A 171 18.41 -0.15 -25.71
N LEU A 172 17.41 0.53 -25.17
CA LEU A 172 17.55 1.66 -24.25
C LEU A 172 16.99 1.30 -22.88
N SER A 173 17.59 1.83 -21.81
CA SER A 173 17.11 1.68 -20.44
C SER A 173 16.75 3.07 -19.90
N PHE A 174 15.61 3.16 -19.24
CA PHE A 174 15.10 4.38 -18.61
C PHE A 174 14.98 4.22 -17.10
N THR A 175 14.84 5.34 -16.37
CA THR A 175 14.63 5.38 -14.93
C THR A 175 13.31 4.77 -14.50
N GLU A 176 12.32 4.73 -15.41
CA GLU A 176 10.99 4.19 -15.15
C GLU A 176 10.35 3.62 -16.45
N VAL A 177 9.17 3.02 -16.31
CA VAL A 177 8.42 2.48 -17.44
C VAL A 177 8.04 3.59 -18.42
N VAL A 178 8.25 3.34 -19.71
CA VAL A 178 7.88 4.26 -20.80
C VAL A 178 6.83 3.63 -21.69
N ASP A 179 5.93 4.44 -22.23
CA ASP A 179 4.97 3.98 -23.23
C ASP A 179 5.66 3.90 -24.60
N PRO A 180 5.88 2.70 -25.15
CA PRO A 180 6.54 2.53 -26.44
C PRO A 180 5.78 3.18 -27.62
N ALA A 181 4.46 3.38 -27.49
CA ALA A 181 3.65 4.04 -28.51
C ALA A 181 3.97 5.54 -28.65
N THR A 182 4.56 6.15 -27.64
CA THR A 182 4.97 7.56 -27.65
C THR A 182 6.40 7.78 -28.13
N PHE A 183 7.15 6.69 -28.34
CA PHE A 183 8.54 6.77 -28.79
C PHE A 183 8.64 7.25 -30.24
N ASP A 184 9.32 8.37 -30.45
CA ASP A 184 9.62 8.93 -31.77
C ASP A 184 11.08 8.66 -32.15
N PRO A 185 11.36 7.67 -33.02
CA PRO A 185 12.73 7.35 -33.41
C PRO A 185 13.43 8.50 -34.16
N ALA A 186 12.69 9.46 -34.76
CA ALA A 186 13.27 10.60 -35.43
C ALA A 186 13.92 11.62 -34.46
N LYS A 187 13.63 11.49 -33.15
CA LYS A 187 14.27 12.30 -32.10
C LYS A 187 15.54 11.66 -31.51
N LEU A 188 15.85 10.44 -31.93
CA LEU A 188 17.07 9.75 -31.49
C LEU A 188 18.21 10.09 -32.45
N THR A 189 19.29 10.65 -31.94
CA THR A 189 20.54 10.87 -32.65
C THR A 189 21.61 9.91 -32.11
N LEU A 190 22.24 9.16 -33.02
CA LEU A 190 23.33 8.21 -32.68
C LEU A 190 24.69 8.85 -33.05
#